data_55ee7691d47672b161fe530816830dc3
#
_entry.id   55ee7691d47672b161fe530816830dc3
#
_cell.length_a   1.000
_cell.length_b   1.000
_cell.length_c   1.000
_cell.angle_alpha   90.00
_cell.angle_beta   90.00
_cell.angle_gamma   90.00
#
_symmetry.space_group_name_H-M   'P 1'
#
loop_
_entity.id
_entity.type
_entity.pdbx_description
1 polymer ?
#
loop_
_entity_poly.entity_id
_entity_poly.type
_entity_poly.pdbx_seq_one_letter_code
_entity_poly.pdbx_strand_id
1 'polypeptide(L)'
;GKPINYTGDTVFDFDYTGAEQTFIAPVSGTYKVELWGASGNDKAIWNTADDSSVLRDSYGLGGYTKGKIFLENYNKFFVYVGGKNAYNGGGNGEAQGGGATDIRIESNNLYSRIIVAGGGGGGLFRKEATLLQRGAAGGLIGYDANALISKLGAGYGKDTGYSGHGGTQYSGGKTGTIGYFEYISSMDGSFGKGGEHLRIDSSSSSSYTASGGGGGWYGGGHGRHPGETWPGGGGGSSYISGHQGCLAVSSNSSTSLKNGCTKDSNSLECSISYTGYYFTNTLMIDGEGYRWTDKKEEQI
;
A
#
# COMPACT_ATOMS: atom_id res chain seq x y z
N GLY A 1 -33.20 -21.52 17.29
CA GLY A 1 -33.26 -20.11 16.88
C GLY A 1 -33.92 -20.00 15.51
N LYS A 2 -34.71 -18.97 15.28
CA LYS A 2 -35.27 -18.71 13.94
C LYS A 2 -34.11 -18.44 12.98
N PRO A 3 -34.12 -18.96 11.73
CA PRO A 3 -33.11 -18.64 10.76
C PRO A 3 -33.11 -17.11 10.50
N ILE A 4 -31.94 -16.47 10.60
CA ILE A 4 -31.79 -15.06 10.23
C ILE A 4 -31.75 -15.03 8.69
N ASN A 5 -32.76 -14.43 8.08
CA ASN A 5 -32.74 -14.18 6.64
C ASN A 5 -31.87 -12.94 6.37
N TYR A 6 -30.65 -13.16 5.86
CA TYR A 6 -29.84 -12.10 5.32
C TYR A 6 -30.38 -11.71 3.95
N THR A 7 -30.70 -10.42 3.77
CA THR A 7 -31.08 -9.87 2.48
C THR A 7 -29.84 -9.48 1.70
N GLY A 8 -29.94 -9.31 0.36
CA GLY A 8 -28.83 -8.86 -0.48
C GLY A 8 -28.27 -7.47 -0.11
N ASP A 9 -28.95 -6.73 0.76
CA ASP A 9 -28.57 -5.37 1.22
C ASP A 9 -27.85 -5.37 2.57
N THR A 10 -27.53 -6.55 3.14
CA THR A 10 -26.79 -6.63 4.40
C THR A 10 -25.33 -6.29 4.16
N VAL A 11 -24.81 -5.27 4.87
CA VAL A 11 -23.42 -4.80 4.79
C VAL A 11 -22.69 -5.12 6.09
N PHE A 12 -21.45 -5.59 5.96
CA PHE A 12 -20.53 -5.83 7.07
C PHE A 12 -19.34 -4.87 6.91
N ASP A 13 -19.31 -3.82 7.72
CA ASP A 13 -18.26 -2.81 7.69
C ASP A 13 -17.13 -3.14 8.67
N PHE A 14 -15.90 -2.91 8.24
CA PHE A 14 -14.69 -3.07 9.03
C PHE A 14 -13.87 -1.79 9.00
N ASP A 15 -13.97 -1.02 10.07
CA ASP A 15 -13.18 0.19 10.24
C ASP A 15 -11.76 -0.12 10.75
N TYR A 16 -10.87 0.86 10.63
CA TYR A 16 -9.53 0.77 11.19
C TYR A 16 -9.58 0.64 12.73
N THR A 17 -8.97 -0.43 13.23
CA THR A 17 -8.87 -0.69 14.69
C THR A 17 -7.42 -0.80 15.17
N GLY A 18 -6.45 -0.89 14.25
CA GLY A 18 -5.06 -1.20 14.57
C GLY A 18 -4.81 -2.65 14.98
N ALA A 19 -5.77 -3.55 14.74
CA ALA A 19 -5.71 -4.97 15.07
C ALA A 19 -6.41 -5.83 14.03
N GLU A 20 -6.15 -7.14 14.07
CA GLU A 20 -6.89 -8.14 13.31
C GLU A 20 -8.37 -8.16 13.72
N GLN A 21 -9.23 -8.25 12.74
CA GLN A 21 -10.67 -8.46 12.91
C GLN A 21 -11.08 -9.77 12.24
N THR A 22 -12.20 -10.35 12.68
CA THR A 22 -12.68 -11.63 12.16
C THR A 22 -14.02 -11.45 11.47
N PHE A 23 -14.16 -12.02 10.26
CA PHE A 23 -15.44 -12.20 9.58
C PHE A 23 -15.78 -13.69 9.54
N ILE A 24 -17.03 -14.04 9.88
CA ILE A 24 -17.58 -15.39 9.74
C ILE A 24 -18.81 -15.27 8.85
N ALA A 25 -18.81 -15.96 7.71
CA ALA A 25 -19.93 -15.94 6.79
C ALA A 25 -21.20 -16.50 7.47
N PRO A 26 -22.24 -15.69 7.64
CA PRO A 26 -23.45 -16.14 8.35
C PRO A 26 -24.33 -17.06 7.53
N VAL A 27 -24.20 -17.04 6.21
CA VAL A 27 -24.94 -17.89 5.27
C VAL A 27 -24.06 -18.22 4.06
N SER A 28 -24.34 -19.33 3.39
CA SER A 28 -23.72 -19.62 2.09
C SER A 28 -24.29 -18.69 1.03
N GLY A 29 -23.41 -18.12 0.21
CA GLY A 29 -23.81 -17.20 -0.85
C GLY A 29 -22.67 -16.43 -1.48
N THR A 30 -23.00 -15.55 -2.42
CA THR A 30 -22.02 -14.66 -3.06
C THR A 30 -21.93 -13.34 -2.31
N TYR A 31 -20.72 -13.02 -1.89
CA TYR A 31 -20.39 -11.78 -1.20
C TYR A 31 -19.65 -10.83 -2.14
N LYS A 32 -20.07 -9.57 -2.18
CA LYS A 32 -19.29 -8.49 -2.75
C LYS A 32 -18.31 -8.00 -1.69
N VAL A 33 -17.04 -7.91 -2.05
CA VAL A 33 -15.96 -7.48 -1.15
C VAL A 33 -15.31 -6.26 -1.75
N GLU A 34 -15.13 -5.21 -0.94
CA GLU A 34 -14.50 -3.95 -1.33
C GLU A 34 -13.47 -3.55 -0.27
N LEU A 35 -12.26 -3.24 -0.68
CA LEU A 35 -11.16 -2.84 0.19
C LEU A 35 -10.55 -1.52 -0.27
N TRP A 36 -10.18 -0.69 0.70
CA TRP A 36 -9.45 0.56 0.51
C TRP A 36 -8.16 0.50 1.33
N GLY A 37 -7.02 0.66 0.68
CA GLY A 37 -5.73 0.81 1.34
C GLY A 37 -5.60 2.19 1.99
N ALA A 38 -4.77 2.29 3.02
CA ALA A 38 -4.53 3.57 3.68
C ALA A 38 -3.67 4.49 2.82
N SER A 39 -3.96 5.80 2.86
CA SER A 39 -3.00 6.80 2.38
C SER A 39 -1.77 6.85 3.29
N GLY A 40 -0.63 7.27 2.75
CA GLY A 40 0.52 7.62 3.56
C GLY A 40 0.26 8.84 4.45
N ASN A 41 1.21 9.11 5.34
CA ASN A 41 1.25 10.34 6.12
C ASN A 41 2.00 11.44 5.38
N ASP A 42 1.72 12.67 5.75
CA ASP A 42 2.53 13.82 5.40
C ASP A 42 3.18 14.43 6.63
N LYS A 43 4.33 15.07 6.46
CA LYS A 43 5.00 15.82 7.50
C LYS A 43 5.57 17.12 6.96
N ALA A 44 5.33 18.20 7.70
CA ALA A 44 5.93 19.50 7.42
C ALA A 44 7.43 19.52 7.69
N ILE A 45 8.18 20.14 6.79
CA ILE A 45 9.61 20.39 6.97
C ILE A 45 9.79 21.87 7.37
N TRP A 46 10.56 22.12 8.43
CA TRP A 46 10.95 23.46 8.90
C TRP A 46 9.82 24.48 9.08
N ASN A 47 9.15 24.46 10.20
CA ASN A 47 8.18 25.48 10.64
C ASN A 47 7.11 25.92 9.61
N THR A 48 6.79 25.06 8.65
CA THR A 48 5.76 25.33 7.65
C THR A 48 4.39 24.75 8.01
N ALA A 49 4.27 24.14 9.19
CA ALA A 49 3.06 23.44 9.60
C ALA A 49 1.81 24.34 9.64
N ASP A 50 1.98 25.63 9.97
CA ASP A 50 0.88 26.59 10.12
C ASP A 50 0.67 27.49 8.89
N ASP A 51 1.47 27.32 7.83
CA ASP A 51 1.35 28.13 6.62
C ASP A 51 0.30 27.56 5.66
N SER A 52 -0.80 28.27 5.51
CA SER A 52 -1.91 27.87 4.64
C SER A 52 -1.59 27.90 3.14
N SER A 53 -0.46 28.52 2.74
CA SER A 53 0.01 28.56 1.34
C SER A 53 0.81 27.35 0.93
N VAL A 54 1.10 26.42 1.87
CA VAL A 54 1.88 25.22 1.63
C VAL A 54 1.02 24.15 0.96
N LEU A 55 1.54 23.54 -0.11
CA LEU A 55 0.93 22.34 -0.69
C LEU A 55 0.97 21.20 0.33
N ARG A 56 -0.20 20.84 0.82
CA ARG A 56 -0.42 19.69 1.69
C ARG A 56 -0.75 18.47 0.84
N ASP A 57 -0.97 17.33 1.49
CA ASP A 57 -1.32 16.07 0.83
C ASP A 57 -0.20 15.55 -0.11
N SER A 58 1.05 15.71 0.30
CA SER A 58 2.23 15.19 -0.43
C SER A 58 2.36 13.67 -0.36
N TYR A 59 1.51 13.00 0.40
CA TYR A 59 1.47 11.55 0.54
C TYR A 59 0.78 10.86 -0.64
N GLY A 60 1.10 9.59 -0.86
CA GLY A 60 0.39 8.73 -1.79
C GLY A 60 -0.98 8.30 -1.25
N LEU A 61 -1.97 8.26 -2.11
CA LEU A 61 -3.28 7.71 -1.78
C LEU A 61 -3.26 6.18 -1.84
N GLY A 62 -4.11 5.55 -1.04
CA GLY A 62 -4.32 4.10 -1.07
C GLY A 62 -5.04 3.63 -2.33
N GLY A 63 -4.87 2.37 -2.68
CA GLY A 63 -5.59 1.72 -3.76
C GLY A 63 -6.97 1.20 -3.33
N TYR A 64 -7.75 0.79 -4.31
CA TYR A 64 -9.05 0.15 -4.14
C TYR A 64 -9.09 -1.18 -4.86
N THR A 65 -9.65 -2.20 -4.23
CA THR A 65 -9.87 -3.52 -4.83
C THR A 65 -11.27 -4.00 -4.55
N LYS A 66 -11.87 -4.67 -5.53
CA LYS A 66 -13.22 -5.21 -5.45
C LYS A 66 -13.33 -6.55 -6.18
N GLY A 67 -14.19 -7.42 -5.66
CA GLY A 67 -14.56 -8.66 -6.33
C GLY A 67 -15.77 -9.32 -5.67
N LYS A 68 -16.28 -10.36 -6.33
CA LYS A 68 -17.33 -11.25 -5.79
C LYS A 68 -16.72 -12.61 -5.49
N ILE A 69 -17.07 -13.18 -4.34
CA ILE A 69 -16.62 -14.50 -3.90
C ILE A 69 -17.78 -15.29 -3.35
N PHE A 70 -17.86 -16.58 -3.70
CA PHE A 70 -18.80 -17.48 -3.05
C PHE A 70 -18.19 -17.99 -1.74
N LEU A 71 -18.94 -17.87 -0.66
CA LEU A 71 -18.57 -18.37 0.66
C LEU A 71 -19.62 -19.36 1.15
N GLU A 72 -19.16 -20.40 1.81
CA GLU A 72 -20.02 -21.30 2.55
C GLU A 72 -20.29 -20.73 3.94
N ASN A 73 -21.44 -21.10 4.52
CA ASN A 73 -21.78 -20.79 5.90
C ASN A 73 -20.62 -21.20 6.85
N TYR A 74 -20.29 -20.33 7.79
CA TYR A 74 -19.17 -20.45 8.73
C TYR A 74 -17.76 -20.36 8.15
N ASN A 75 -17.56 -20.10 6.85
CA ASN A 75 -16.24 -19.72 6.38
C ASN A 75 -15.74 -18.53 7.19
N LYS A 76 -14.50 -18.66 7.70
CA LYS A 76 -13.86 -17.68 8.57
C LYS A 76 -12.70 -17.00 7.86
N PHE A 77 -12.66 -15.69 7.93
CA PHE A 77 -11.62 -14.85 7.36
C PHE A 77 -11.09 -13.86 8.38
N PHE A 78 -9.85 -13.42 8.18
CA PHE A 78 -9.17 -12.43 9.01
C PHE A 78 -8.99 -11.14 8.20
N VAL A 79 -9.52 -10.04 8.73
CA VAL A 79 -9.56 -8.73 8.08
C VAL A 79 -8.56 -7.80 8.76
N TYR A 80 -7.69 -7.20 7.96
CA TYR A 80 -6.70 -6.23 8.38
C TYR A 80 -6.93 -4.93 7.65
N VAL A 81 -7.36 -3.89 8.35
CA VAL A 81 -7.61 -2.57 7.77
C VAL A 81 -6.38 -1.69 7.96
N GLY A 82 -5.78 -1.25 6.87
CA GLY A 82 -4.57 -0.44 6.86
C GLY A 82 -4.74 0.89 7.58
N GLY A 83 -3.65 1.40 8.16
CA GLY A 83 -3.62 2.67 8.86
C GLY A 83 -2.53 3.61 8.35
N LYS A 84 -2.75 4.92 8.49
CA LYS A 84 -1.75 5.96 8.18
C LYS A 84 -0.49 5.90 9.07
N ASN A 85 -0.60 5.24 10.22
CA ASN A 85 0.49 5.02 11.18
C ASN A 85 1.32 3.76 10.89
N ALA A 86 1.45 3.39 9.64
CA ALA A 86 2.17 2.22 9.15
C ALA A 86 1.54 0.85 9.53
N TYR A 87 0.42 0.81 10.24
CA TYR A 87 -0.22 -0.46 10.58
C TYR A 87 -0.59 -1.25 9.32
N ASN A 88 -0.35 -2.54 9.35
CA ASN A 88 -0.48 -3.50 8.28
C ASN A 88 0.44 -3.20 7.07
N GLY A 89 1.72 -2.99 7.38
CA GLY A 89 2.80 -3.04 6.42
C GLY A 89 3.23 -1.71 5.81
N GLY A 90 2.77 -0.56 6.29
CA GLY A 90 3.39 0.70 5.91
C GLY A 90 4.83 0.80 6.44
N GLY A 91 5.73 1.41 5.70
CA GLY A 91 7.11 1.63 6.11
C GLY A 91 7.22 2.82 7.07
N ASN A 92 8.08 2.69 8.08
CA ASN A 92 8.42 3.81 8.96
C ASN A 92 9.38 4.79 8.27
N GLY A 93 9.27 6.05 8.62
CA GLY A 93 10.08 7.15 8.13
C GLY A 93 9.66 8.44 8.83
N GLU A 94 10.17 9.59 8.39
CA GLU A 94 9.70 10.89 8.90
C GLU A 94 8.21 11.11 8.57
N ALA A 95 7.80 10.74 7.36
CA ALA A 95 6.41 10.54 7.01
C ALA A 95 6.20 9.05 6.74
N GLN A 96 5.30 8.42 7.46
CA GLN A 96 5.05 6.99 7.37
C GLN A 96 4.29 6.65 6.11
N GLY A 97 4.58 5.49 5.51
CA GLY A 97 3.73 4.89 4.49
C GLY A 97 2.42 4.37 5.09
N GLY A 98 1.36 4.40 4.31
CA GLY A 98 0.08 3.80 4.65
C GLY A 98 0.12 2.28 4.58
N GLY A 99 -0.61 1.62 5.45
CA GLY A 99 -0.75 0.17 5.43
C GLY A 99 -1.70 -0.32 4.34
N ALA A 100 -1.54 -1.56 3.92
CA ALA A 100 -2.50 -2.22 3.07
C ALA A 100 -3.76 -2.63 3.86
N THR A 101 -4.89 -2.73 3.17
CA THR A 101 -6.06 -3.43 3.68
C THR A 101 -6.15 -4.78 3.00
N ASP A 102 -6.29 -5.85 3.77
CA ASP A 102 -6.31 -7.20 3.21
C ASP A 102 -7.21 -8.17 3.97
N ILE A 103 -7.56 -9.26 3.29
CA ILE A 103 -8.27 -10.41 3.86
C ILE A 103 -7.40 -11.64 3.73
N ARG A 104 -7.29 -12.38 4.84
CA ARG A 104 -6.47 -13.60 4.98
C ARG A 104 -7.32 -14.79 5.37
N ILE A 105 -6.87 -15.96 4.94
CA ILE A 105 -7.47 -17.25 5.32
C ILE A 105 -6.91 -17.75 6.66
N GLU A 106 -5.65 -17.43 6.94
CA GLU A 106 -4.96 -17.79 8.18
C GLU A 106 -4.61 -16.52 8.97
N SER A 107 -4.87 -16.54 10.30
CA SER A 107 -4.51 -15.45 11.20
C SER A 107 -3.01 -15.17 11.15
N ASN A 108 -2.66 -13.88 11.11
CA ASN A 108 -1.29 -13.40 11.11
C ASN A 108 -0.37 -14.01 10.01
N ASN A 109 -0.94 -14.47 8.90
CA ASN A 109 -0.18 -15.04 7.80
C ASN A 109 -0.33 -14.21 6.50
N LEU A 110 0.75 -13.49 6.12
CA LEU A 110 0.79 -12.67 4.91
C LEU A 110 0.65 -13.49 3.60
N TYR A 111 1.08 -14.74 3.61
CA TYR A 111 1.00 -15.61 2.43
C TYR A 111 -0.44 -16.02 2.13
N SER A 112 -1.30 -16.05 3.14
CA SER A 112 -2.71 -16.48 3.00
C SER A 112 -3.66 -15.37 2.53
N ARG A 113 -3.15 -14.20 2.13
CA ARG A 113 -3.95 -13.10 1.61
C ARG A 113 -4.61 -13.47 0.28
N ILE A 114 -5.91 -13.23 0.16
CA ILE A 114 -6.68 -13.49 -1.05
C ILE A 114 -7.10 -12.23 -1.80
N ILE A 115 -7.11 -11.08 -1.11
CA ILE A 115 -7.37 -9.76 -1.68
C ILE A 115 -6.62 -8.72 -0.88
N VAL A 116 -5.99 -7.77 -1.56
CA VAL A 116 -5.16 -6.71 -0.98
C VAL A 116 -5.38 -5.40 -1.72
N ALA A 117 -5.73 -4.35 -1.02
CA ALA A 117 -5.66 -2.98 -1.50
C ALA A 117 -4.37 -2.34 -0.96
N GLY A 118 -3.48 -1.90 -1.84
CA GLY A 118 -2.18 -1.33 -1.47
C GLY A 118 -2.30 -0.01 -0.73
N GLY A 119 -1.34 0.28 0.14
CA GLY A 119 -1.18 1.57 0.82
C GLY A 119 -0.30 2.55 0.03
N GLY A 120 -0.51 3.83 0.20
CA GLY A 120 0.31 4.89 -0.40
C GLY A 120 1.59 5.16 0.39
N GLY A 121 2.64 5.63 -0.28
CA GLY A 121 3.87 6.05 0.35
C GLY A 121 3.71 7.36 1.15
N GLY A 122 4.55 7.56 2.16
CA GLY A 122 4.63 8.82 2.90
C GLY A 122 5.18 9.96 2.05
N GLY A 123 4.88 11.18 2.40
CA GLY A 123 5.38 12.39 1.72
C GLY A 123 5.76 13.49 2.69
N LEU A 124 6.70 14.31 2.30
CA LEU A 124 7.14 15.49 3.04
C LEU A 124 6.69 16.75 2.29
N PHE A 125 6.32 17.80 2.99
CA PHE A 125 5.92 19.04 2.35
C PHE A 125 6.71 20.25 2.87
N ARG A 126 6.91 21.22 2.01
CA ARG A 126 7.63 22.47 2.30
C ARG A 126 6.91 23.66 1.66
N LYS A 127 7.10 24.86 2.22
CA LYS A 127 6.46 26.10 1.79
C LYS A 127 6.62 26.42 0.29
N GLU A 128 7.76 26.12 -0.29
CA GLU A 128 8.05 26.43 -1.69
C GLU A 128 7.87 25.21 -2.62
N ALA A 129 7.28 24.12 -2.12
CA ALA A 129 7.07 22.92 -2.92
C ALA A 129 5.98 23.13 -3.96
N THR A 130 6.33 22.99 -5.23
CA THR A 130 5.40 23.07 -6.36
C THR A 130 4.97 21.69 -6.87
N LEU A 131 5.58 20.61 -6.36
CA LEU A 131 5.33 19.23 -6.75
C LEU A 131 4.95 18.39 -5.53
N LEU A 132 3.93 17.58 -5.70
CA LEU A 132 3.53 16.56 -4.72
C LEU A 132 4.43 15.32 -4.88
N GLN A 133 4.83 14.73 -3.74
CA GLN A 133 5.75 13.56 -3.72
C GLN A 133 5.05 12.21 -3.94
N ARG A 134 3.80 12.18 -4.21
CA ARG A 134 2.88 11.04 -4.22
C ARG A 134 3.44 9.77 -4.83
N GLY A 135 3.82 8.80 -4.00
CA GLY A 135 3.93 7.40 -4.37
C GLY A 135 2.59 6.71 -4.10
N ALA A 136 1.61 6.89 -4.96
CA ALA A 136 0.30 6.30 -4.77
C ALA A 136 0.35 4.77 -4.83
N ALA A 137 -0.54 4.10 -4.10
CA ALA A 137 -0.75 2.68 -4.28
C ALA A 137 -1.20 2.38 -5.71
N GLY A 138 -0.72 1.29 -6.25
CA GLY A 138 -1.10 0.85 -7.59
C GLY A 138 -2.23 -0.18 -7.60
N GLY A 139 -2.65 -0.54 -8.81
CA GLY A 139 -3.27 -1.81 -9.08
C GLY A 139 -2.21 -2.91 -9.06
N LEU A 140 -1.78 -3.37 -10.23
CA LEU A 140 -0.71 -4.38 -10.32
C LEU A 140 0.67 -3.86 -9.90
N ILE A 141 0.95 -2.57 -10.07
CA ILE A 141 2.23 -1.92 -9.76
C ILE A 141 1.97 -0.60 -9.05
N GLY A 142 2.63 -0.40 -7.91
CA GLY A 142 2.62 0.87 -7.19
C GLY A 142 3.36 1.98 -7.95
N TYR A 143 3.06 3.22 -7.65
CA TYR A 143 3.73 4.36 -8.27
C TYR A 143 5.03 4.70 -7.56
N ASP A 144 6.00 5.10 -8.36
CA ASP A 144 7.21 5.74 -7.85
C ASP A 144 6.86 7.11 -7.27
N ALA A 145 7.53 7.48 -6.19
CA ALA A 145 7.40 8.81 -5.63
C ALA A 145 8.29 9.83 -6.36
N ASN A 146 8.06 11.10 -6.11
CA ASN A 146 8.95 12.19 -6.53
C ASN A 146 9.80 12.66 -5.35
N ALA A 147 10.96 13.28 -5.62
CA ALA A 147 11.76 13.99 -4.64
C ALA A 147 11.57 15.51 -4.81
N LEU A 148 11.48 16.22 -3.69
CA LEU A 148 11.61 17.67 -3.68
C LEU A 148 13.11 18.00 -3.59
N ILE A 149 13.62 18.71 -4.58
CA ILE A 149 15.01 19.16 -4.61
C ILE A 149 15.02 20.65 -4.27
N SER A 150 15.64 21.00 -3.15
CA SER A 150 15.95 22.39 -2.81
C SER A 150 17.29 22.75 -3.40
N LYS A 151 17.31 23.34 -4.61
CA LYS A 151 18.50 24.09 -5.06
C LYS A 151 18.16 25.57 -5.07
N LEU A 152 19.00 26.35 -4.42
CA LEU A 152 19.04 27.78 -4.56
C LEU A 152 19.14 28.14 -6.07
N GLY A 153 18.04 28.63 -6.64
CA GLY A 153 17.98 29.19 -7.99
C GLY A 153 17.61 28.25 -9.15
N ALA A 154 17.30 26.98 -8.93
CA ALA A 154 16.78 26.10 -9.98
C ALA A 154 15.44 25.49 -9.57
N GLY A 155 14.49 25.43 -10.46
CA GLY A 155 13.15 24.89 -10.21
C GLY A 155 13.20 23.46 -9.68
N TYR A 156 12.22 23.12 -8.86
CA TYR A 156 12.02 21.77 -8.32
C TYR A 156 11.82 20.78 -9.46
N GLY A 157 12.77 19.89 -9.65
CA GLY A 157 12.74 18.86 -10.69
C GLY A 157 12.14 17.56 -10.21
N LYS A 158 11.54 16.83 -11.13
CA LYS A 158 11.17 15.44 -10.93
C LYS A 158 12.46 14.61 -10.97
N ASP A 159 12.98 14.23 -9.82
CA ASP A 159 14.13 13.32 -9.74
C ASP A 159 13.72 12.06 -8.99
N THR A 160 13.62 10.98 -9.72
CA THR A 160 13.27 9.67 -9.16
C THR A 160 14.47 8.95 -8.52
N GLY A 161 15.68 9.45 -8.70
CA GLY A 161 16.89 8.82 -8.17
C GLY A 161 16.97 8.78 -6.65
N TYR A 162 16.24 9.64 -5.95
CA TYR A 162 16.20 9.71 -4.48
C TYR A 162 14.93 9.11 -3.87
N SER A 163 13.92 8.91 -4.67
CA SER A 163 12.60 8.51 -4.22
C SER A 163 12.42 7.01 -4.18
N GLY A 164 11.50 6.54 -3.34
CA GLY A 164 11.10 5.14 -3.31
C GLY A 164 10.32 4.76 -4.57
N HIS A 165 10.60 3.59 -5.10
CA HIS A 165 9.90 2.98 -6.23
C HIS A 165 8.67 2.19 -5.77
N GLY A 166 7.69 2.00 -6.64
CA GLY A 166 6.50 1.23 -6.37
C GLY A 166 6.76 -0.27 -6.25
N GLY A 167 5.96 -0.95 -5.43
CA GLY A 167 5.93 -2.41 -5.35
C GLY A 167 5.29 -3.04 -6.59
N THR A 168 5.68 -4.27 -6.93
CA THR A 168 5.17 -5.03 -8.08
C THR A 168 4.39 -6.28 -7.62
N GLN A 169 4.08 -7.18 -8.56
CA GLN A 169 3.45 -8.48 -8.22
C GLN A 169 4.44 -9.53 -7.69
N TYR A 170 5.75 -9.29 -7.79
CA TYR A 170 6.79 -10.28 -7.47
C TYR A 170 7.98 -9.70 -6.69
N SER A 171 8.04 -8.40 -6.51
CA SER A 171 9.12 -7.75 -5.75
C SER A 171 8.67 -6.44 -5.11
N GLY A 172 9.27 -6.12 -3.97
CA GLY A 172 9.14 -4.80 -3.37
C GLY A 172 9.79 -3.71 -4.22
N GLY A 173 9.29 -2.48 -4.07
CA GLY A 173 9.88 -1.30 -4.66
C GLY A 173 11.26 -1.02 -4.07
N LYS A 174 12.20 -0.62 -4.90
CA LYS A 174 13.55 -0.25 -4.44
C LYS A 174 13.54 1.12 -3.77
N THR A 175 14.45 1.32 -2.83
CA THR A 175 14.79 2.65 -2.35
C THR A 175 15.49 3.46 -3.42
N GLY A 176 15.58 4.78 -3.25
CA GLY A 176 16.32 5.63 -4.18
C GLY A 176 17.78 5.17 -4.36
N THR A 177 18.27 5.25 -5.58
CA THR A 177 19.63 4.78 -5.95
C THR A 177 20.73 5.78 -5.60
N ILE A 178 20.38 7.06 -5.42
CA ILE A 178 21.31 8.14 -5.12
C ILE A 178 21.12 8.57 -3.65
N GLY A 179 22.19 8.70 -2.89
CA GLY A 179 22.16 9.19 -1.50
C GLY A 179 23.51 9.08 -0.83
N TYR A 180 23.78 9.99 0.11
CA TYR A 180 25.02 10.00 0.91
C TYR A 180 25.07 8.89 1.96
N PHE A 181 23.90 8.34 2.34
CA PHE A 181 23.83 7.30 3.34
C PHE A 181 23.98 5.92 2.72
N GLU A 182 24.61 5.06 3.51
CA GLU A 182 24.75 3.66 3.16
C GLU A 182 23.36 3.04 2.90
N TYR A 183 23.29 2.24 1.84
CA TYR A 183 22.12 1.45 1.56
C TYR A 183 21.94 0.39 2.64
N ILE A 184 20.74 0.32 3.21
CA ILE A 184 20.32 -0.78 4.07
C ILE A 184 19.10 -1.46 3.45
N SER A 185 19.10 -2.79 3.53
CA SER A 185 18.09 -3.62 2.85
C SER A 185 16.65 -3.35 3.30
N SER A 186 16.45 -2.86 4.54
CA SER A 186 15.13 -2.48 5.05
C SER A 186 14.52 -1.26 4.35
N MET A 187 15.30 -0.49 3.60
CA MET A 187 14.79 0.63 2.78
C MET A 187 14.06 0.16 1.53
N ASP A 188 14.34 -1.06 1.05
CA ASP A 188 13.54 -1.66 -0.01
C ASP A 188 12.22 -2.19 0.55
N GLY A 189 11.16 -2.07 -0.25
CA GLY A 189 9.92 -2.76 0.04
C GLY A 189 10.08 -4.27 -0.07
N SER A 190 9.20 -5.01 0.57
CA SER A 190 9.18 -6.47 0.57
C SER A 190 7.74 -7.00 0.52
N PHE A 191 7.59 -8.31 0.57
CA PHE A 191 6.27 -8.94 0.60
C PHE A 191 5.49 -8.49 1.84
N GLY A 192 4.38 -7.80 1.61
CA GLY A 192 3.51 -7.26 2.66
C GLY A 192 3.99 -5.98 3.34
N LYS A 193 5.20 -5.48 3.04
CA LYS A 193 5.78 -4.38 3.81
C LYS A 193 6.47 -3.34 2.93
N GLY A 194 6.18 -2.06 3.18
CA GLY A 194 6.90 -0.92 2.64
C GLY A 194 8.30 -0.77 3.23
N GLY A 195 9.19 -0.24 2.44
CA GLY A 195 10.55 0.07 2.86
C GLY A 195 10.57 1.06 4.02
N GLU A 196 11.46 0.84 4.98
CA GLU A 196 11.55 1.62 6.20
C GLU A 196 12.99 1.95 6.57
N HIS A 197 13.16 3.09 7.23
CA HIS A 197 14.40 3.45 7.90
C HIS A 197 14.06 4.15 9.21
N LEU A 198 14.41 3.51 10.31
CA LEU A 198 14.37 4.10 11.63
C LEU A 198 15.76 4.62 11.96
N ARG A 199 15.89 5.94 12.09
CA ARG A 199 17.13 6.54 12.55
C ARG A 199 17.33 6.23 14.04
N ILE A 200 18.43 5.55 14.37
CA ILE A 200 18.78 5.21 15.75
C ILE A 200 19.71 6.28 16.37
N ASP A 201 20.27 7.22 15.59
CA ASP A 201 21.27 8.15 16.08
C ASP A 201 20.73 9.55 16.34
N SER A 202 20.69 9.91 17.63
CA SER A 202 20.28 11.23 18.15
C SER A 202 21.43 12.25 18.15
N SER A 203 22.62 11.91 17.71
CA SER A 203 23.83 12.71 17.93
C SER A 203 24.17 13.72 16.83
N SER A 204 23.53 13.68 15.68
CA SER A 204 23.76 14.66 14.60
C SER A 204 22.58 15.60 14.42
N SER A 205 22.85 16.91 14.49
CA SER A 205 21.88 18.01 14.33
C SER A 205 21.30 18.15 12.92
N SER A 206 21.67 17.30 11.97
CA SER A 206 21.12 17.27 10.63
C SER A 206 19.99 16.23 10.58
N SER A 207 18.75 16.70 10.62
CA SER A 207 17.58 15.86 10.41
C SER A 207 17.52 15.44 8.94
N TYR A 208 17.90 14.21 8.68
CA TYR A 208 17.81 13.60 7.35
C TYR A 208 16.45 12.96 7.22
N THR A 209 15.56 13.64 6.53
CA THR A 209 14.14 13.30 6.47
C THR A 209 13.83 12.61 5.17
N ALA A 210 13.33 11.40 5.23
CA ALA A 210 12.81 10.65 4.10
C ALA A 210 11.56 9.86 4.50
N SER A 211 10.75 9.51 3.52
CA SER A 211 9.43 8.94 3.75
C SER A 211 9.42 7.43 3.55
N GLY A 212 8.63 6.74 4.38
CA GLY A 212 8.41 5.30 4.29
C GLY A 212 7.57 4.90 3.08
N GLY A 213 7.81 3.71 2.54
CA GLY A 213 7.02 3.13 1.46
C GLY A 213 5.65 2.64 1.93
N GLY A 214 4.65 2.61 1.04
CA GLY A 214 3.33 2.05 1.31
C GLY A 214 3.38 0.53 1.41
N GLY A 215 2.51 -0.05 2.25
CA GLY A 215 2.28 -1.50 2.31
C GLY A 215 1.51 -2.01 1.09
N GLY A 216 1.50 -3.32 0.84
CA GLY A 216 0.80 -3.87 -0.31
C GLY A 216 0.95 -5.39 -0.42
N TRP A 217 0.57 -5.96 -1.57
CA TRP A 217 1.00 -7.30 -1.92
C TRP A 217 2.52 -7.39 -1.84
N TYR A 218 3.19 -6.44 -2.53
CA TYR A 218 4.54 -6.00 -2.22
C TYR A 218 4.52 -4.52 -1.91
N GLY A 219 5.28 -4.10 -0.91
CA GLY A 219 5.36 -2.69 -0.52
C GLY A 219 6.26 -1.86 -1.42
N GLY A 220 6.07 -0.55 -1.42
CA GLY A 220 6.94 0.43 -2.06
C GLY A 220 8.24 0.65 -1.29
N GLY A 221 9.25 1.20 -1.94
CA GLY A 221 10.54 1.55 -1.34
C GLY A 221 10.47 2.81 -0.49
N HIS A 222 11.38 2.93 0.48
CA HIS A 222 11.62 4.14 1.26
C HIS A 222 12.38 5.18 0.42
N GLY A 223 12.13 6.46 0.63
CA GLY A 223 12.97 7.51 0.06
C GLY A 223 14.39 7.45 0.62
N ARG A 224 15.39 7.90 -0.15
CA ARG A 224 16.79 7.96 0.30
C ARG A 224 17.34 9.37 0.22
N HIS A 225 17.66 9.95 1.37
CA HIS A 225 18.02 11.36 1.50
C HIS A 225 19.49 11.62 1.12
N PRO A 226 19.78 12.59 0.25
CA PRO A 226 21.15 12.96 -0.12
C PRO A 226 21.60 14.34 0.37
N GLY A 227 21.05 14.86 1.45
CA GLY A 227 21.42 16.16 2.01
C GLY A 227 20.29 17.21 1.95
N GLU A 228 20.07 17.84 0.81
CA GLU A 228 19.04 18.91 0.67
C GLU A 228 17.83 18.49 -0.17
N THR A 229 17.50 17.21 -0.18
CA THR A 229 16.31 16.68 -0.85
C THR A 229 15.42 15.95 0.13
N TRP A 230 14.13 15.95 -0.15
CA TRP A 230 13.11 15.31 0.69
C TRP A 230 12.34 14.30 -0.16
N PRO A 231 12.84 13.06 -0.26
CA PRO A 231 12.26 12.06 -1.13
C PRO A 231 11.02 11.41 -0.50
N GLY A 232 9.99 11.20 -1.33
CA GLY A 232 8.80 10.46 -0.99
C GLY A 232 9.02 8.94 -0.99
N GLY A 233 8.17 8.22 -0.29
CA GLY A 233 8.07 6.76 -0.35
C GLY A 233 7.23 6.29 -1.53
N GLY A 234 7.61 5.18 -2.16
CA GLY A 234 6.84 4.54 -3.22
C GLY A 234 5.55 3.89 -2.71
N GLY A 235 4.57 3.71 -3.59
CA GLY A 235 3.30 3.04 -3.26
C GLY A 235 3.41 1.52 -3.29
N GLY A 236 2.55 0.84 -2.54
CA GLY A 236 2.41 -0.61 -2.59
C GLY A 236 1.57 -1.08 -3.77
N SER A 237 1.74 -2.33 -4.19
CA SER A 237 0.88 -2.97 -5.17
C SER A 237 -0.35 -3.62 -4.52
N SER A 238 -1.39 -3.80 -5.31
CA SER A 238 -2.60 -4.52 -4.92
C SER A 238 -2.60 -5.95 -5.47
N TYR A 239 -3.45 -6.81 -4.93
CA TYR A 239 -3.62 -8.18 -5.37
C TYR A 239 -5.08 -8.63 -5.20
N ILE A 240 -5.60 -9.35 -6.16
CA ILE A 240 -6.87 -10.07 -6.05
C ILE A 240 -6.68 -11.48 -6.61
N SER A 241 -6.92 -12.49 -5.81
CA SER A 241 -6.97 -13.87 -6.28
C SER A 241 -8.05 -14.02 -7.35
N GLY A 242 -7.66 -14.44 -8.56
CA GLY A 242 -8.56 -14.51 -9.72
C GLY A 242 -8.62 -13.24 -10.58
N HIS A 243 -7.76 -12.24 -10.34
CA HIS A 243 -7.64 -11.08 -11.21
C HIS A 243 -6.46 -11.25 -12.18
N GLN A 244 -6.74 -11.16 -13.47
CA GLN A 244 -5.71 -11.33 -14.50
C GLN A 244 -4.57 -10.32 -14.33
N GLY A 245 -3.33 -10.82 -14.40
CA GLY A 245 -2.12 -10.02 -14.17
C GLY A 245 -1.61 -10.07 -12.74
N CYS A 246 -2.42 -10.50 -11.77
CA CYS A 246 -1.92 -10.80 -10.43
C CYS A 246 -1.09 -12.09 -10.43
N LEU A 247 -0.11 -12.16 -9.52
CA LEU A 247 0.76 -13.33 -9.34
C LEU A 247 0.64 -13.84 -7.91
N ALA A 248 0.06 -15.04 -7.77
CA ALA A 248 -0.09 -15.69 -6.48
C ALA A 248 1.21 -16.35 -6.01
N VAL A 249 1.39 -16.42 -4.71
CA VAL A 249 2.44 -17.21 -4.09
C VAL A 249 2.08 -18.71 -4.06
N SER A 250 3.10 -19.56 -4.00
CA SER A 250 2.93 -21.02 -4.12
C SER A 250 2.42 -21.71 -2.86
N SER A 251 2.61 -21.13 -1.69
CA SER A 251 2.28 -21.76 -0.41
C SER A 251 2.11 -20.74 0.72
N ASN A 252 1.75 -21.22 1.90
CA ASN A 252 1.57 -20.42 3.11
C ASN A 252 2.89 -19.99 3.80
N SER A 253 4.04 -20.23 3.20
CA SER A 253 5.35 -19.96 3.81
C SER A 253 6.42 -19.52 2.81
N SER A 254 6.04 -19.29 1.54
CA SER A 254 7.00 -18.92 0.48
C SER A 254 6.46 -17.81 -0.41
N THR A 255 7.33 -16.88 -0.80
CA THR A 255 7.07 -15.87 -1.84
C THR A 255 7.32 -16.39 -3.26
N SER A 256 7.75 -17.63 -3.41
CA SER A 256 7.87 -18.25 -4.74
C SER A 256 6.54 -18.23 -5.46
N LEU A 257 6.55 -17.94 -6.75
CA LEU A 257 5.35 -17.98 -7.57
C LEU A 257 4.83 -19.43 -7.72
N LYS A 258 3.56 -19.57 -8.01
CA LYS A 258 2.95 -20.87 -8.32
C LYS A 258 3.75 -21.60 -9.39
N ASN A 259 3.77 -22.93 -9.28
CA ASN A 259 4.48 -23.78 -10.26
C ASN A 259 3.99 -23.49 -11.69
N GLY A 260 4.93 -23.32 -12.61
CA GLY A 260 4.64 -22.96 -14.01
C GLY A 260 4.36 -21.46 -14.24
N CYS A 261 4.39 -20.61 -13.20
CA CYS A 261 4.22 -19.16 -13.32
C CYS A 261 5.55 -18.42 -13.21
N THR A 262 5.68 -17.35 -13.99
CA THR A 262 6.85 -16.45 -13.98
C THR A 262 6.40 -15.02 -13.73
N LYS A 263 7.35 -14.12 -13.53
CA LYS A 263 7.06 -12.67 -13.37
C LYS A 263 6.33 -12.05 -14.57
N ASP A 264 6.41 -12.66 -15.74
CA ASP A 264 5.79 -12.20 -16.97
C ASP A 264 4.47 -12.96 -17.29
N SER A 265 4.04 -13.85 -16.39
CA SER A 265 2.78 -14.58 -16.54
C SER A 265 1.59 -13.65 -16.41
N ASN A 266 0.61 -13.82 -17.29
CA ASN A 266 -0.64 -13.05 -17.30
C ASN A 266 -1.88 -13.97 -17.40
N SER A 267 -1.75 -15.22 -17.00
CA SER A 267 -2.88 -16.16 -16.97
C SER A 267 -3.70 -16.01 -15.71
N LEU A 268 -4.99 -16.27 -15.82
CA LEU A 268 -5.88 -16.28 -14.65
C LEU A 268 -5.41 -17.30 -13.61
N GLU A 269 -4.94 -18.47 -14.04
CA GLU A 269 -4.44 -19.54 -13.17
C GLU A 269 -3.29 -19.07 -12.27
N CYS A 270 -2.38 -18.25 -12.78
CA CYS A 270 -1.26 -17.71 -12.01
C CYS A 270 -1.69 -16.69 -10.95
N SER A 271 -2.89 -16.13 -11.07
CA SER A 271 -3.44 -15.19 -10.10
C SER A 271 -4.18 -15.85 -8.94
N ILE A 272 -4.61 -17.12 -9.09
CA ILE A 272 -5.42 -17.81 -8.08
C ILE A 272 -4.54 -18.24 -6.91
N SER A 273 -4.91 -17.80 -5.70
CA SER A 273 -4.26 -18.16 -4.45
C SER A 273 -4.14 -19.68 -4.28
N TYR A 274 -3.04 -20.14 -3.67
CA TYR A 274 -2.87 -21.55 -3.29
C TYR A 274 -4.00 -22.06 -2.38
N THR A 275 -4.72 -21.17 -1.70
CA THR A 275 -5.84 -21.53 -0.84
C THR A 275 -7.07 -21.99 -1.63
N GLY A 276 -7.11 -21.77 -2.94
CA GLY A 276 -8.23 -22.07 -3.81
C GLY A 276 -9.35 -21.04 -3.80
N TYR A 277 -9.36 -20.09 -2.86
CA TYR A 277 -10.31 -18.98 -2.89
C TYR A 277 -9.95 -18.00 -3.99
N TYR A 278 -10.93 -17.60 -4.79
CA TYR A 278 -10.75 -16.61 -5.85
C TYR A 278 -12.02 -15.76 -6.04
N PHE A 279 -11.82 -14.60 -6.61
CA PHE A 279 -12.88 -13.63 -6.88
C PHE A 279 -13.23 -13.61 -8.38
N THR A 280 -14.47 -13.26 -8.66
CA THR A 280 -14.98 -12.90 -9.97
C THR A 280 -15.41 -11.44 -9.99
N ASN A 281 -15.69 -10.88 -11.18
CA ASN A 281 -16.06 -9.46 -11.34
C ASN A 281 -15.09 -8.52 -10.60
N THR A 282 -13.81 -8.76 -10.80
CA THR A 282 -12.74 -8.07 -10.09
C THR A 282 -12.45 -6.70 -10.68
N LEU A 283 -12.10 -5.74 -9.82
CA LEU A 283 -11.67 -4.41 -10.21
C LEU A 283 -10.55 -3.94 -9.28
N MET A 284 -9.54 -3.30 -9.86
CA MET A 284 -8.51 -2.55 -9.17
C MET A 284 -8.54 -1.10 -9.64
N ILE A 285 -8.47 -0.15 -8.70
CA ILE A 285 -8.28 1.26 -8.99
C ILE A 285 -7.08 1.73 -8.18
N ASP A 286 -6.12 2.36 -8.83
CA ASP A 286 -4.96 2.93 -8.15
C ASP A 286 -5.28 4.25 -7.41
N GLY A 287 -4.39 4.67 -6.53
CA GLY A 287 -4.57 5.88 -5.73
C GLY A 287 -4.58 7.19 -6.55
N GLU A 288 -4.12 7.18 -7.79
CA GLU A 288 -4.22 8.34 -8.69
C GLU A 288 -5.60 8.43 -9.37
N GLY A 289 -6.25 7.30 -9.60
CA GLY A 289 -7.58 7.22 -10.25
C GLY A 289 -8.75 7.36 -9.29
N TYR A 290 -8.55 7.08 -8.01
CA TYR A 290 -9.60 7.11 -6.99
C TYR A 290 -9.40 8.24 -6.00
N ARG A 291 -10.20 9.29 -6.09
CA ARG A 291 -10.23 10.37 -5.10
C ARG A 291 -11.30 10.08 -4.06
N TRP A 292 -10.90 9.81 -2.85
CA TRP A 292 -11.75 9.42 -1.72
C TRP A 292 -12.90 10.39 -1.40
N THR A 293 -12.73 11.68 -1.74
CA THR A 293 -13.72 12.72 -1.46
C THR A 293 -14.87 12.77 -2.45
N ASP A 294 -14.67 12.22 -3.67
CA ASP A 294 -15.59 12.54 -4.77
C ASP A 294 -16.51 11.37 -5.18
N LYS A 295 -16.27 10.14 -4.70
CA LYS A 295 -16.92 8.95 -5.25
C LYS A 295 -17.40 7.89 -4.28
N LYS A 296 -17.40 8.16 -2.99
CA LYS A 296 -17.92 7.18 -2.01
C LYS A 296 -19.41 6.88 -2.23
N GLU A 297 -20.15 7.79 -2.87
CA GLU A 297 -21.57 7.68 -3.13
C GLU A 297 -21.93 7.11 -4.51
N GLU A 298 -21.02 7.14 -5.49
CA GLU A 298 -21.31 6.67 -6.85
C GLU A 298 -21.06 5.18 -7.10
N GLN A 299 -20.54 4.44 -6.12
CA GLN A 299 -20.14 3.03 -6.28
C GLN A 299 -20.93 2.05 -5.41
N ILE A 300 -22.02 2.46 -4.83
CA ILE A 300 -22.94 1.58 -4.11
C ILE A 300 -23.96 0.98 -5.06
#